data_f3c2ba7de46315a0228e4b3e00739f76
#
_entry.id   f3c2ba7de46315a0228e4b3e00739f76
#
_cell.length_a   1.000
_cell.length_b   1.000
_cell.length_c   1.000
_cell.angle_alpha   90.00
_cell.angle_beta   90.00
_cell.angle_gamma   90.00
#
_symmetry.space_group_name_H-M   'P 1'
#
loop_
_entity.id
_entity.type
_entity.pdbx_description
1 polymer ?
#
loop_
_entity_poly.entity_id
_entity_poly.type
_entity_poly.pdbx_seq_one_letter_code
_entity_poly.pdbx_strand_id
1 'polypeptide(L)'
;LIKKVNQQISQEKAQELLSNASNSSNPASWNQAAPLDSGEDVKQTDEGDEADEMDAQVTERSIVTTVEEKEAFRIIQAIASEVTDPENIFMRDSLSYCGILFTDNNRKTIARLRLDKKKKPTISILLNGEETRYPVTRLTDILKVKEQLIQAIKGQMTDD
;
A
#
# COMPACT_ATOMS: atom_id res chain seq x y z
N LEU A 1 -16.41 -24.51 37.43
CA LEU A 1 -16.02 -25.66 36.57
C LEU A 1 -15.82 -25.28 35.10
N ILE A 2 -16.56 -24.33 34.57
CA ILE A 2 -16.47 -23.90 33.17
C ILE A 2 -15.18 -23.09 32.89
N LYS A 3 -14.66 -22.35 33.84
CA LYS A 3 -13.42 -21.57 33.69
C LYS A 3 -12.14 -22.40 33.57
N LYS A 4 -12.12 -23.60 34.14
CA LYS A 4 -10.95 -24.50 34.04
C LYS A 4 -10.82 -25.16 32.66
N VAL A 5 -11.92 -25.45 32.00
CA VAL A 5 -11.93 -26.11 30.70
C VAL A 5 -11.45 -25.16 29.60
N ASN A 6 -11.84 -23.89 29.66
CA ASN A 6 -11.40 -22.89 28.68
C ASN A 6 -9.90 -22.55 28.77
N GLN A 7 -9.31 -22.64 29.95
CA GLN A 7 -7.89 -22.38 30.15
C GLN A 7 -7.02 -23.51 29.59
N GLN A 8 -7.52 -24.75 29.65
CA GLN A 8 -6.82 -25.92 29.13
C GLN A 8 -6.81 -25.95 27.59
N ILE A 9 -7.91 -25.59 26.96
CA ILE A 9 -8.03 -25.51 25.49
C ILE A 9 -7.12 -24.41 24.92
N SER A 10 -6.97 -23.28 25.61
CA SER A 10 -6.08 -22.22 25.19
C SER A 10 -4.60 -22.60 25.26
N GLN A 11 -4.21 -23.43 26.21
CA GLN A 11 -2.82 -23.88 26.34
C GLN A 11 -2.47 -24.96 25.32
N GLU A 12 -3.36 -25.87 25.02
CA GLU A 12 -3.15 -26.88 23.94
C GLU A 12 -3.01 -26.21 22.56
N LYS A 13 -3.85 -25.23 22.28
CA LYS A 13 -3.78 -24.50 21.01
C LYS A 13 -2.49 -23.68 20.87
N ALA A 14 -2.00 -23.11 21.96
CA ALA A 14 -0.74 -22.38 21.97
C ALA A 14 0.47 -23.31 21.78
N GLN A 15 0.43 -24.52 22.31
CA GLN A 15 1.49 -25.52 22.10
C GLN A 15 1.48 -26.12 20.69
N GLU A 16 0.34 -26.28 20.09
CA GLU A 16 0.21 -26.76 18.72
C GLU A 16 0.76 -25.76 17.71
N LEU A 17 0.54 -24.47 17.94
CA LEU A 17 1.12 -23.39 17.12
C LEU A 17 2.65 -23.30 17.24
N LEU A 18 3.19 -23.58 18.42
CA LEU A 18 4.64 -23.59 18.64
C LEU A 18 5.31 -24.82 18.03
N SER A 19 4.64 -25.96 17.97
CA SER A 19 5.14 -27.18 17.35
C SER A 19 5.21 -27.05 15.84
N ASN A 20 4.27 -26.37 15.24
CA ASN A 20 4.25 -26.13 13.79
C ASN A 20 5.28 -25.07 13.35
N ALA A 21 5.61 -24.14 14.21
CA ALA A 21 6.65 -23.15 13.92
C ALA A 21 8.06 -23.74 13.86
N SER A 22 8.29 -24.85 14.55
CA SER A 22 9.60 -25.52 14.61
C SER A 22 9.90 -26.37 13.38
N ASN A 23 8.93 -26.70 12.56
CA ASN A 23 9.09 -27.57 11.40
C ASN A 23 9.17 -26.81 10.07
N SER A 24 9.20 -25.48 10.13
CA SER A 24 9.42 -24.65 8.96
C SER A 24 10.84 -24.13 8.87
N SER A 25 11.81 -24.92 9.30
CA SER A 25 13.20 -24.71 8.96
C SER A 25 13.49 -25.35 7.61
N ASN A 26 12.91 -24.80 6.59
CA ASN A 26 13.51 -24.87 5.29
C ASN A 26 14.09 -23.48 5.00
N PRO A 27 15.37 -23.27 5.18
CA PRO A 27 16.03 -22.16 4.56
C PRO A 27 15.99 -22.47 3.08
N ALA A 28 14.97 -22.01 2.44
CA ALA A 28 14.95 -21.94 1.00
C ALA A 28 16.23 -21.21 0.62
N SER A 29 17.11 -21.91 0.01
CA SER A 29 18.28 -21.40 -0.65
C SER A 29 17.85 -20.49 -1.81
N TRP A 30 17.46 -19.30 -1.45
CA TRP A 30 17.20 -18.22 -2.40
C TRP A 30 18.51 -17.52 -2.77
N ASN A 31 19.62 -18.04 -2.31
CA ASN A 31 20.96 -17.53 -2.56
C ASN A 31 21.72 -18.45 -3.50
N GLN A 32 21.20 -18.61 -4.69
CA GLN A 32 22.09 -18.88 -5.81
C GLN A 32 21.74 -17.87 -6.88
N ALA A 33 22.25 -16.68 -6.67
CA ALA A 33 22.60 -15.82 -7.74
C ALA A 33 23.57 -16.60 -8.62
N ALA A 34 23.18 -16.87 -9.81
CA ALA A 34 24.07 -17.34 -10.84
C ALA A 34 25.17 -16.30 -11.05
N PRO A 35 26.43 -16.71 -11.14
CA PRO A 35 27.48 -15.78 -11.43
C PRO A 35 27.37 -15.29 -12.85
N LEU A 36 27.42 -14.00 -12.99
CA LEU A 36 28.18 -13.27 -13.94
C LEU A 36 29.03 -14.11 -14.87
N ASP A 37 28.80 -13.98 -16.12
CA ASP A 37 29.88 -13.98 -17.07
C ASP A 37 29.93 -12.63 -17.78
N SER A 38 31.02 -12.02 -17.53
CA SER A 38 31.87 -11.08 -18.16
C SER A 38 31.97 -11.24 -19.66
N GLY A 39 32.06 -10.13 -20.33
CA GLY A 39 32.52 -9.99 -21.69
C GLY A 39 32.13 -8.61 -22.15
N GLU A 40 32.96 -7.68 -21.87
CA GLU A 40 34.01 -7.11 -22.70
C GLU A 40 33.51 -6.43 -23.95
N ASP A 41 33.84 -5.14 -23.90
CA ASP A 41 34.46 -4.37 -24.97
C ASP A 41 33.58 -3.92 -26.12
N VAL A 42 33.55 -2.60 -26.25
CA VAL A 42 34.05 -1.86 -27.41
C VAL A 42 33.74 -0.38 -27.22
N LYS A 43 34.81 0.38 -26.93
CA LYS A 43 35.39 1.50 -27.66
C LYS A 43 34.39 2.44 -28.37
N GLN A 44 34.31 3.67 -27.82
CA GLN A 44 35.00 4.88 -28.32
C GLN A 44 34.80 5.23 -29.78
N THR A 45 34.15 6.35 -29.99
CA THR A 45 34.56 7.53 -30.76
C THR A 45 33.35 8.45 -30.85
N ASP A 46 33.40 9.62 -30.45
CA ASP A 46 34.18 10.83 -30.74
C ASP A 46 33.29 11.91 -31.33
N GLU A 47 33.39 13.05 -30.65
CA GLU A 47 33.17 14.41 -31.12
C GLU A 47 31.78 14.94 -31.47
N GLY A 48 31.34 15.85 -30.60
CA GLY A 48 31.06 17.20 -30.98
C GLY A 48 29.62 17.53 -31.32
N ASP A 49 28.88 18.09 -30.36
CA ASP A 49 28.47 19.47 -30.52
C ASP A 49 27.88 20.00 -29.19
N GLU A 50 28.41 21.11 -28.77
CA GLU A 50 27.90 21.91 -27.69
C GLU A 50 26.58 22.53 -28.12
N ALA A 51 25.50 22.14 -27.47
CA ALA A 51 24.29 22.94 -27.43
C ALA A 51 23.44 22.57 -26.23
N ASP A 52 23.47 23.48 -25.26
CA ASP A 52 22.38 23.76 -24.31
C ASP A 52 21.99 22.60 -23.39
N GLU A 53 22.84 22.34 -22.41
CA GLU A 53 22.45 21.66 -21.19
C GLU A 53 21.55 22.57 -20.33
N MET A 54 20.33 22.75 -20.77
CA MET A 54 19.26 23.14 -19.89
C MET A 54 18.56 21.88 -19.42
N ASP A 55 19.08 21.36 -18.31
CA ASP A 55 18.35 20.73 -17.23
C ASP A 55 17.24 19.72 -17.60
N ALA A 56 17.63 18.64 -18.22
CA ALA A 56 16.83 17.44 -18.23
C ALA A 56 17.29 16.48 -17.12
N GLN A 57 17.46 16.97 -15.90
CA GLN A 57 17.28 16.14 -14.72
C GLN A 57 15.77 15.90 -14.54
N VAL A 58 15.16 15.30 -15.51
CA VAL A 58 14.02 14.43 -15.26
C VAL A 58 14.59 13.25 -14.51
N THR A 59 14.86 13.43 -13.23
CA THR A 59 14.83 12.31 -12.31
C THR A 59 13.52 11.61 -12.62
N GLU A 60 13.61 10.46 -13.25
CA GLU A 60 12.50 9.52 -13.30
C GLU A 60 12.07 9.33 -11.86
N ARG A 61 11.10 10.11 -11.42
CA ARG A 61 10.39 9.85 -10.18
C ARG A 61 9.58 8.61 -10.45
N SER A 62 10.27 7.47 -10.31
CA SER A 62 9.61 6.20 -10.37
C SER A 62 8.51 6.21 -9.33
N ILE A 63 7.29 5.97 -9.78
CA ILE A 63 6.15 5.82 -8.91
C ILE A 63 6.41 4.55 -8.10
N VAL A 64 6.87 4.72 -6.86
CA VAL A 64 7.17 3.62 -5.95
C VAL A 64 6.17 3.66 -4.82
N THR A 65 5.26 2.71 -4.85
CA THR A 65 4.32 2.51 -3.74
C THR A 65 5.08 2.12 -2.48
N THR A 66 4.99 2.93 -1.46
CA THR A 66 5.66 2.71 -0.18
C THR A 66 5.00 1.60 0.64
N VAL A 67 5.73 1.07 1.62
CA VAL A 67 5.17 0.05 2.55
C VAL A 67 4.01 0.64 3.34
N GLU A 68 4.14 1.88 3.78
CA GLU A 68 3.11 2.61 4.52
C GLU A 68 1.82 2.79 3.69
N GLU A 69 1.93 3.04 2.39
CA GLU A 69 0.77 3.15 1.51
C GLU A 69 0.06 1.81 1.33
N LYS A 70 0.82 0.72 1.21
CA LYS A 70 0.26 -0.64 1.15
C LYS A 70 -0.46 -1.04 2.44
N GLU A 71 0.11 -0.69 3.58
CA GLU A 71 -0.51 -0.95 4.89
C GLU A 71 -1.77 -0.10 5.08
N ALA A 72 -1.72 1.19 4.73
CA ALA A 72 -2.89 2.06 4.74
C ALA A 72 -4.01 1.52 3.84
N PHE A 73 -3.65 1.03 2.65
CA PHE A 73 -4.59 0.42 1.73
C PHE A 73 -5.28 -0.81 2.33
N ARG A 74 -4.53 -1.69 3.00
CA ARG A 74 -5.10 -2.86 3.68
C ARG A 74 -6.08 -2.48 4.79
N ILE A 75 -5.78 -1.42 5.53
CA ILE A 75 -6.70 -0.88 6.55
C ILE A 75 -7.99 -0.40 5.88
N ILE A 76 -7.87 0.31 4.77
CA ILE A 76 -9.04 0.80 4.02
C ILE A 76 -9.85 -0.35 3.44
N GLN A 77 -9.21 -1.39 2.91
CA GLN A 77 -9.88 -2.61 2.45
C GLN A 77 -10.64 -3.31 3.59
N ALA A 78 -10.03 -3.38 4.78
CA ALA A 78 -10.69 -3.94 5.96
C ALA A 78 -11.92 -3.12 6.38
N ILE A 79 -11.86 -1.80 6.30
CA ILE A 79 -13.01 -0.93 6.54
C ILE A 79 -14.07 -1.14 5.45
N ALA A 80 -13.67 -1.22 4.20
CA ALA A 80 -14.55 -1.40 3.06
C ALA A 80 -15.33 -2.72 3.12
N SER A 81 -14.73 -3.77 3.70
CA SER A 81 -15.37 -5.09 3.84
C SER A 81 -16.68 -5.09 4.64
N GLU A 82 -16.96 -4.02 5.38
CA GLU A 82 -18.22 -3.86 6.10
C GLU A 82 -19.40 -3.50 5.18
N VAL A 83 -19.13 -2.96 3.99
CA VAL A 83 -20.17 -2.43 3.10
C VAL A 83 -20.06 -2.93 1.67
N THR A 84 -18.90 -3.43 1.26
CA THR A 84 -18.66 -3.96 -0.08
C THR A 84 -17.58 -5.03 -0.03
N ASP A 85 -17.40 -5.74 -1.14
CA ASP A 85 -16.27 -6.65 -1.28
C ASP A 85 -14.95 -5.84 -1.33
N PRO A 86 -13.95 -6.16 -0.50
CA PRO A 86 -12.65 -5.49 -0.53
C PRO A 86 -11.95 -5.59 -1.89
N GLU A 87 -12.29 -6.56 -2.73
CA GLU A 87 -11.78 -6.67 -4.10
C GLU A 87 -12.24 -5.54 -5.02
N ASN A 88 -13.34 -4.86 -4.66
CA ASN A 88 -13.79 -3.66 -5.38
C ASN A 88 -12.98 -2.40 -5.05
N ILE A 89 -12.05 -2.47 -4.11
CA ILE A 89 -11.21 -1.35 -3.72
C ILE A 89 -9.83 -1.49 -4.37
N PHE A 90 -9.50 -0.53 -5.18
CA PHE A 90 -8.24 -0.49 -5.93
C PHE A 90 -7.34 0.65 -5.48
N MET A 91 -6.06 0.42 -5.58
CA MET A 91 -5.03 1.42 -5.29
C MET A 91 -4.34 1.82 -6.59
N ARG A 92 -4.27 3.12 -6.85
CA ARG A 92 -3.46 3.69 -7.93
C ARG A 92 -2.50 4.72 -7.41
N ASP A 93 -1.26 4.45 -7.63
CA ASP A 93 -0.20 5.37 -7.25
C ASP A 93 0.01 6.44 -8.30
N SER A 94 0.30 7.64 -7.83
CA SER A 94 0.61 8.81 -8.63
C SER A 94 1.80 9.55 -8.02
N LEU A 95 2.41 10.47 -8.75
CA LEU A 95 3.57 11.22 -8.28
C LEU A 95 3.34 12.01 -6.98
N SER A 96 2.12 12.39 -6.69
CA SER A 96 1.79 13.29 -5.57
C SER A 96 0.92 12.64 -4.49
N TYR A 97 0.27 11.53 -4.79
CA TYR A 97 -0.63 10.85 -3.87
C TYR A 97 -0.90 9.42 -4.33
N CYS A 98 -1.31 8.57 -3.43
CA CYS A 98 -1.86 7.26 -3.76
C CYS A 98 -3.39 7.33 -3.73
N GLY A 99 -4.03 7.13 -4.86
CA GLY A 99 -5.49 7.15 -5.02
C GLY A 99 -6.12 5.82 -4.62
N ILE A 100 -7.22 5.89 -3.86
CA ILE A 100 -8.07 4.76 -3.54
C ILE A 100 -9.36 4.88 -4.34
N LEU A 101 -9.62 3.89 -5.17
CA LEU A 101 -10.69 3.91 -6.16
C LEU A 101 -11.70 2.79 -5.89
N PHE A 102 -12.94 3.02 -6.30
CA PHE A 102 -13.96 1.99 -6.35
C PHE A 102 -14.04 1.41 -7.77
N THR A 103 -14.05 0.08 -7.89
CA THR A 103 -14.12 -0.68 -9.16
C THR A 103 -13.08 -0.27 -10.23
N ASP A 104 -11.87 0.12 -9.78
CA ASP A 104 -10.76 0.58 -10.64
C ASP A 104 -11.13 1.75 -11.59
N ASN A 105 -12.10 2.55 -11.19
CA ASN A 105 -12.56 3.68 -11.96
C ASN A 105 -12.03 5.00 -11.39
N ASN A 106 -11.28 5.76 -12.18
CA ASN A 106 -10.71 7.04 -11.78
C ASN A 106 -11.76 8.11 -11.39
N ARG A 107 -12.98 7.97 -11.90
CA ARG A 107 -14.09 8.87 -11.54
C ARG A 107 -14.67 8.53 -10.17
N LYS A 108 -14.56 7.27 -9.75
CA LYS A 108 -15.04 6.75 -8.47
C LYS A 108 -13.92 6.75 -7.41
N THR A 109 -13.30 7.90 -7.18
CA THR A 109 -12.27 8.07 -6.16
C THR A 109 -12.89 8.18 -4.78
N ILE A 110 -12.50 7.29 -3.87
CA ILE A 110 -12.92 7.26 -2.46
C ILE A 110 -12.05 8.17 -1.63
N ALA A 111 -10.72 8.00 -1.76
CA ALA A 111 -9.75 8.71 -0.96
C ALA A 111 -8.42 8.92 -1.69
N ARG A 112 -7.61 9.84 -1.18
CA ARG A 112 -6.23 10.09 -1.62
C ARG A 112 -5.31 10.08 -0.42
N LEU A 113 -4.34 9.20 -0.44
CA LEU A 113 -3.29 9.10 0.58
C LEU A 113 -2.10 9.95 0.17
N ARG A 114 -1.61 10.76 1.08
CA ARG A 114 -0.37 11.52 0.96
C ARG A 114 0.49 11.22 2.18
N LEU A 115 1.26 10.14 2.12
CA LEU A 115 2.04 9.61 3.24
C LEU A 115 3.53 9.98 3.13
N ASP A 116 3.86 11.02 2.38
CA ASP A 116 5.24 11.50 2.25
C ASP A 116 5.79 11.95 3.61
N LYS A 117 6.89 11.32 4.03
CA LYS A 117 7.58 11.62 5.30
C LYS A 117 8.15 13.06 5.36
N LYS A 118 8.35 13.70 4.22
CA LYS A 118 8.83 15.09 4.13
C LYS A 118 7.73 16.11 4.37
N LYS A 119 6.48 15.71 4.26
CA LYS A 119 5.30 16.54 4.48
C LYS A 119 4.46 15.94 5.59
N LYS A 120 3.52 16.71 6.13
CA LYS A 120 2.55 16.16 7.10
C LYS A 120 1.70 15.12 6.38
N PRO A 121 1.75 13.84 6.79
CA PRO A 121 0.96 12.81 6.15
C PRO A 121 -0.54 13.06 6.37
N THR A 122 -1.30 12.90 5.29
CA THR A 122 -2.75 13.15 5.30
C THR A 122 -3.50 12.11 4.47
N ILE A 123 -4.73 11.85 4.86
CA ILE A 123 -5.73 11.19 4.03
C ILE A 123 -6.80 12.22 3.64
N SER A 124 -7.11 12.29 2.36
CA SER A 124 -8.24 13.08 1.85
C SER A 124 -9.37 12.13 1.47
N ILE A 125 -10.56 12.37 1.96
CA ILE A 125 -11.76 11.58 1.63
C ILE A 125 -12.67 12.41 0.74
N LEU A 126 -13.16 11.80 -0.32
CA LEU A 126 -14.06 12.43 -1.27
C LEU A 126 -15.49 12.01 -0.97
N LEU A 127 -16.29 12.98 -0.51
CA LEU A 127 -17.72 12.82 -0.24
C LEU A 127 -18.50 13.80 -1.12
N ASN A 128 -19.39 13.30 -1.96
CA ASN A 128 -20.26 14.14 -2.81
C ASN A 128 -19.50 15.21 -3.64
N GLY A 129 -18.28 14.87 -4.07
CA GLY A 129 -17.44 15.81 -4.81
C GLY A 129 -16.60 16.76 -3.94
N GLU A 130 -16.79 16.76 -2.64
CA GLU A 130 -15.94 17.52 -1.70
C GLU A 130 -14.78 16.67 -1.17
N GLU A 131 -13.57 17.25 -1.19
CA GLU A 131 -12.37 16.63 -0.63
C GLU A 131 -12.11 17.18 0.77
N THR A 132 -12.27 16.34 1.78
CA THR A 132 -11.93 16.68 3.18
C THR A 132 -10.64 16.00 3.58
N ARG A 133 -9.69 16.77 4.15
CA ARG A 133 -8.36 16.29 4.56
C ARG A 133 -8.30 16.04 6.04
N TYR A 134 -7.75 14.87 6.40
CA TYR A 134 -7.51 14.47 7.78
C TYR A 134 -6.02 14.18 7.99
N PRO A 135 -5.42 14.65 9.09
CA PRO A 135 -4.03 14.33 9.40
C PRO A 135 -3.90 12.85 9.81
N VAL A 136 -2.84 12.20 9.35
CA VAL A 136 -2.51 10.81 9.65
C VAL A 136 -1.13 10.77 10.29
N THR A 137 -1.06 10.83 11.61
CA THR A 137 0.20 10.70 12.33
C THR A 137 0.64 9.23 12.42
N ARG A 138 -0.32 8.34 12.56
CA ARG A 138 -0.14 6.89 12.56
C ARG A 138 -1.13 6.27 11.60
N LEU A 139 -0.79 5.15 11.01
CA LEU A 139 -1.70 4.44 10.10
C LEU A 139 -3.03 4.08 10.75
N THR A 140 -3.03 3.83 12.07
CA THR A 140 -4.24 3.61 12.86
C THR A 140 -5.18 4.82 12.92
N ASP A 141 -4.69 6.04 12.61
CA ASP A 141 -5.56 7.22 12.56
C ASP A 141 -6.58 7.14 11.41
N ILE A 142 -6.33 6.29 10.40
CA ILE A 142 -7.29 5.98 9.34
C ILE A 142 -8.57 5.40 9.93
N LEU A 143 -8.49 4.66 11.03
CA LEU A 143 -9.67 4.11 11.71
C LEU A 143 -10.58 5.20 12.32
N LYS A 144 -10.02 6.37 12.65
CA LYS A 144 -10.81 7.49 13.17
C LYS A 144 -11.74 8.10 12.13
N VAL A 145 -11.40 7.95 10.86
CA VAL A 145 -12.19 8.42 9.72
C VAL A 145 -12.94 7.30 9.00
N LYS A 146 -13.13 6.17 9.70
CA LYS A 146 -13.81 4.97 9.19
C LYS A 146 -15.20 5.29 8.64
N GLU A 147 -16.01 6.05 9.39
CA GLU A 147 -17.37 6.40 9.00
C GLU A 147 -17.41 7.21 7.71
N GLN A 148 -16.49 8.16 7.57
CA GLN A 148 -16.37 8.98 6.37
C GLN A 148 -15.94 8.14 5.16
N LEU A 149 -15.04 7.18 5.36
CA LEU A 149 -14.65 6.23 4.32
C LEU A 149 -15.82 5.35 3.89
N ILE A 150 -16.59 4.83 4.85
CA ILE A 150 -17.78 4.02 4.57
C ILE A 150 -18.82 4.84 3.78
N GLN A 151 -19.06 6.10 4.16
CA GLN A 151 -19.97 6.99 3.45
C GLN A 151 -19.48 7.27 2.02
N ALA A 152 -18.19 7.51 1.84
CA ALA A 152 -17.60 7.71 0.52
C ALA A 152 -17.76 6.47 -0.37
N ILE A 153 -17.53 5.27 0.16
CA ILE A 153 -17.72 4.01 -0.56
C ILE A 153 -19.18 3.84 -0.96
N LYS A 154 -20.11 4.04 -0.02
CA LYS A 154 -21.55 3.94 -0.29
C LYS A 154 -22.01 4.93 -1.36
N GLY A 155 -21.48 6.17 -1.34
CA GLY A 155 -21.75 7.16 -2.38
C GLY A 155 -21.34 6.66 -3.77
N GLN A 156 -20.17 6.03 -3.88
CA GLN A 156 -19.71 5.48 -5.16
C GLN A 156 -20.49 4.24 -5.63
N MET A 157 -21.16 3.53 -4.71
CA MET A 157 -22.01 2.39 -5.05
C MET A 157 -23.37 2.81 -5.63
N THR A 158 -23.85 3.99 -5.25
CA THR A 158 -25.17 4.50 -5.68
C THR A 158 -25.15 5.26 -7.00
N ASP A 159 -23.96 5.63 -7.49
CA ASP A 159 -23.75 6.35 -8.75
C ASP A 159 -23.64 5.40 -9.98
N ASP A 160 -24.36 4.28 -9.97
CA ASP A 160 -24.38 3.32 -11.07
C ASP A 160 -25.61 3.47 -11.95
#